data_0792e9665d616af165cd1bdb1db3ff0c
#
_entry.id   0792e9665d616af165cd1bdb1db3ff0c
#
_cell.length_a   1.000
_cell.length_b   1.000
_cell.length_c   1.000
_cell.angle_alpha   90.00
_cell.angle_beta   90.00
_cell.angle_gamma   90.00
#
_symmetry.space_group_name_H-M   'P 1'
#
loop_
_entity.id
_entity.type
_entity.pdbx_description
1 polymer ?
#
loop_
_entity_poly.entity_id
_entity_poly.type
_entity_poly.pdbx_seq_one_letter_code
_entity_poly.pdbx_strand_id
1 'polypeptide(L)'
;MKKITTLFALILGLSASAQITTVPDENINPADSLEIIFDPAGLDLTDQSQDLLKQAIDAGEDVYLWTWKPAEHPDGHPLVNGTGSAPWKNSNDALKFTPNANGTFSFKMVPTLWYEVDAATVYSEDIHFLVKAKDGGGYGDPDVKTPDQVIAIDPPATERNPFYHFPNKVMADDIVTLRYENWREEKASMQNLASDDCYIYAKVIFTDGSSSQIENTFNVGSNPKLQMNYLGDGNFEKLIVPSEFFTIPANKTIDYLEFIAMKKVFATGADRVTEAVNVQIECQ
;
A
#
# COMPACT_ATOMS: atom_id res chain seq x y z
N MET A 1 22.89 -54.99 8.43
CA MET A 1 22.67 -54.09 7.28
C MET A 1 21.32 -53.39 7.48
N LYS A 2 21.33 -52.10 7.92
CA LYS A 2 20.13 -51.26 8.11
C LYS A 2 19.80 -50.55 6.80
N LYS A 3 18.65 -50.84 6.21
CA LYS A 3 18.16 -50.13 5.02
C LYS A 3 17.58 -48.79 5.47
N ILE A 4 18.22 -47.69 5.07
CA ILE A 4 17.71 -46.32 5.23
C ILE A 4 16.78 -46.05 4.03
N THR A 5 15.48 -45.99 4.29
CA THR A 5 14.49 -45.56 3.29
C THR A 5 14.40 -44.07 3.33
N THR A 6 14.99 -43.37 2.35
CA THR A 6 14.89 -41.91 2.21
C THR A 6 13.51 -41.57 1.64
N LEU A 7 12.67 -40.98 2.45
CA LEU A 7 11.37 -40.46 2.03
C LEU A 7 11.59 -39.11 1.33
N PHE A 8 11.44 -39.09 0.00
CA PHE A 8 11.44 -37.86 -0.80
C PHE A 8 10.06 -37.19 -0.60
N ALA A 9 9.98 -36.15 0.20
CA ALA A 9 8.81 -35.28 0.27
C ALA A 9 8.79 -34.39 -0.98
N LEU A 10 7.88 -34.69 -1.89
CA LEU A 10 7.60 -33.85 -3.06
C LEU A 10 6.83 -32.60 -2.55
N ILE A 11 7.52 -31.49 -2.38
CA ILE A 11 6.87 -30.21 -2.09
C ILE A 11 6.27 -29.74 -3.42
N LEU A 12 4.99 -29.99 -3.62
CA LEU A 12 4.19 -29.30 -4.63
C LEU A 12 4.09 -27.84 -4.22
N GLY A 13 4.90 -26.98 -4.83
CA GLY A 13 4.73 -25.55 -4.73
C GLY A 13 3.38 -25.17 -5.32
N LEU A 14 2.41 -24.86 -4.48
CA LEU A 14 1.20 -24.16 -4.90
C LEU A 14 1.64 -22.76 -5.33
N SER A 15 1.75 -22.52 -6.64
CA SER A 15 1.86 -21.18 -7.18
C SER A 15 0.51 -20.50 -6.90
N ALA A 16 0.44 -19.68 -5.85
CA ALA A 16 -0.68 -18.75 -5.70
C ALA A 16 -0.60 -17.78 -6.88
N SER A 17 -1.52 -17.90 -7.82
CA SER A 17 -1.69 -16.89 -8.86
C SER A 17 -2.32 -15.66 -8.21
N ALA A 18 -1.79 -14.48 -8.49
CA ALA A 18 -2.39 -13.25 -8.00
C ALA A 18 -3.77 -13.06 -8.67
N GLN A 19 -4.81 -12.86 -7.85
CA GLN A 19 -6.18 -12.67 -8.34
C GLN A 19 -6.34 -11.39 -9.17
N ILE A 20 -5.59 -10.34 -8.80
CA ILE A 20 -5.54 -9.04 -9.48
C ILE A 20 -4.10 -8.73 -9.86
N THR A 21 -3.91 -8.31 -11.09
CA THR A 21 -2.66 -7.72 -11.59
C THR A 21 -2.96 -6.46 -12.38
N THR A 22 -1.94 -5.63 -12.63
CA THR A 22 -2.09 -4.37 -13.37
C THR A 22 -1.09 -4.25 -14.51
N VAL A 23 -1.40 -3.41 -15.49
CA VAL A 23 -0.48 -2.98 -16.52
C VAL A 23 -0.57 -1.45 -16.63
N PRO A 24 0.52 -0.72 -16.30
CA PRO A 24 1.80 -1.23 -15.76
C PRO A 24 1.62 -1.87 -14.37
N ASP A 25 2.55 -2.73 -13.98
CA ASP A 25 2.60 -3.39 -12.67
C ASP A 25 3.35 -2.57 -11.62
N GLU A 26 4.19 -1.62 -12.07
CA GLU A 26 4.97 -0.71 -11.24
C GLU A 26 4.89 0.72 -11.81
N ASN A 27 5.21 1.71 -10.98
CA ASN A 27 5.32 3.12 -11.38
C ASN A 27 4.08 3.63 -12.13
N ILE A 28 2.90 3.30 -11.62
CA ILE A 28 1.62 3.69 -12.21
C ILE A 28 1.49 5.22 -12.16
N ASN A 29 1.41 5.86 -13.35
CA ASN A 29 1.09 7.27 -13.45
C ASN A 29 -0.43 7.43 -13.53
N PRO A 30 -1.09 8.13 -12.59
CA PRO A 30 -2.54 8.30 -12.60
C PRO A 30 -3.11 9.02 -13.82
N ALA A 31 -2.27 9.75 -14.57
CA ALA A 31 -2.67 10.44 -15.80
C ALA A 31 -2.53 9.58 -17.06
N ASP A 32 -1.99 8.35 -16.93
CA ASP A 32 -1.82 7.41 -18.04
C ASP A 32 -2.82 6.25 -17.95
N SER A 33 -2.87 5.41 -18.98
CA SER A 33 -3.75 4.24 -19.03
C SER A 33 -3.29 3.18 -18.03
N LEU A 34 -4.20 2.78 -17.16
CA LEU A 34 -4.10 1.63 -16.25
C LEU A 34 -5.03 0.53 -16.74
N GLU A 35 -4.51 -0.69 -16.87
CA GLU A 35 -5.31 -1.89 -17.10
C GLU A 35 -5.31 -2.75 -15.84
N ILE A 36 -6.48 -3.03 -15.30
CA ILE A 36 -6.72 -3.95 -14.19
C ILE A 36 -7.06 -5.30 -14.81
N ILE A 37 -6.31 -6.35 -14.47
CA ILE A 37 -6.52 -7.71 -14.96
C ILE A 37 -6.97 -8.58 -13.78
N PHE A 38 -8.16 -9.14 -13.91
CA PHE A 38 -8.73 -10.09 -12.97
C PHE A 38 -8.56 -11.52 -13.49
N ASP A 39 -7.93 -12.40 -12.71
CA ASP A 39 -7.80 -13.83 -12.98
C ASP A 39 -8.71 -14.63 -12.05
N PRO A 40 -9.84 -15.19 -12.54
CA PRO A 40 -10.73 -15.99 -11.71
C PRO A 40 -10.12 -17.32 -11.22
N ALA A 41 -8.96 -17.73 -11.74
CA ALA A 41 -8.24 -18.90 -11.22
C ALA A 41 -7.61 -18.62 -9.83
N GLY A 42 -7.43 -17.35 -9.47
CA GLY A 42 -6.94 -16.93 -8.15
C GLY A 42 -8.03 -16.82 -7.07
N LEU A 43 -9.29 -17.16 -7.37
CA LEU A 43 -10.38 -17.11 -6.38
C LEU A 43 -10.23 -18.20 -5.32
N ASP A 44 -10.46 -17.84 -4.05
CA ASP A 44 -10.55 -18.78 -2.94
C ASP A 44 -11.95 -19.42 -2.90
N LEU A 45 -12.08 -20.62 -3.44
CA LEU A 45 -13.35 -21.35 -3.50
C LEU A 45 -13.80 -21.88 -2.13
N THR A 46 -13.04 -21.69 -1.04
CA THR A 46 -13.50 -21.94 0.32
C THR A 46 -14.28 -20.77 0.91
N ASP A 47 -14.13 -19.57 0.33
CA ASP A 47 -14.95 -18.39 0.61
C ASP A 47 -16.23 -18.41 -0.23
N GLN A 48 -17.38 -18.33 0.44
CA GLN A 48 -18.68 -18.45 -0.20
C GLN A 48 -18.91 -17.39 -1.29
N SER A 49 -18.49 -16.15 -1.08
CA SER A 49 -18.73 -15.05 -2.01
C SER A 49 -17.90 -15.24 -3.29
N GLN A 50 -16.66 -15.69 -3.15
CA GLN A 50 -15.76 -15.95 -4.27
C GLN A 50 -16.16 -17.23 -5.04
N ASP A 51 -16.65 -18.28 -4.36
CA ASP A 51 -17.18 -19.48 -4.99
C ASP A 51 -18.43 -19.15 -5.83
N LEU A 52 -19.33 -18.35 -5.30
CA LEU A 52 -20.51 -17.88 -6.06
C LEU A 52 -20.12 -17.01 -7.25
N LEU A 53 -19.11 -16.13 -7.12
CA LEU A 53 -18.58 -15.36 -8.25
C LEU A 53 -17.98 -16.29 -9.31
N LYS A 54 -17.24 -17.31 -8.91
CA LYS A 54 -16.69 -18.30 -9.85
C LYS A 54 -17.82 -19.05 -10.60
N GLN A 55 -18.88 -19.45 -9.90
CA GLN A 55 -20.03 -20.12 -10.53
C GLN A 55 -20.73 -19.20 -11.53
N ALA A 56 -20.90 -17.91 -11.23
CA ALA A 56 -21.47 -16.92 -12.15
C ALA A 56 -20.61 -16.78 -13.41
N ILE A 57 -19.28 -16.68 -13.26
CA ILE A 57 -18.33 -16.62 -14.39
C ILE A 57 -18.43 -17.88 -15.25
N ASP A 58 -18.44 -19.08 -14.63
CA ASP A 58 -18.53 -20.36 -15.35
C ASP A 58 -19.88 -20.52 -16.06
N ALA A 59 -20.95 -19.87 -15.59
CA ALA A 59 -22.24 -19.77 -16.26
C ALA A 59 -22.25 -18.75 -17.42
N GLY A 60 -21.15 -18.00 -17.62
CA GLY A 60 -21.01 -17.01 -18.69
C GLY A 60 -21.52 -15.62 -18.32
N GLU A 61 -21.69 -15.33 -17.04
CA GLU A 61 -22.07 -14.00 -16.59
C GLU A 61 -20.91 -13.01 -16.71
N ASP A 62 -21.25 -11.74 -16.98
CA ASP A 62 -20.31 -10.65 -17.01
C ASP A 62 -19.87 -10.25 -15.59
N VAL A 63 -18.62 -9.78 -15.46
CA VAL A 63 -18.06 -9.25 -14.21
C VAL A 63 -17.83 -7.75 -14.32
N TYR A 64 -17.92 -7.07 -13.17
CA TYR A 64 -17.96 -5.62 -13.08
C TYR A 64 -17.01 -5.12 -12.01
N LEU A 65 -16.39 -3.95 -12.26
CA LEU A 65 -15.69 -3.16 -11.26
C LEU A 65 -16.73 -2.49 -10.33
N TRP A 66 -16.48 -2.51 -9.05
CA TRP A 66 -17.12 -1.68 -8.05
C TRP A 66 -16.04 -0.97 -7.26
N THR A 67 -15.98 0.36 -7.32
CA THR A 67 -14.88 1.14 -6.79
C THR A 67 -15.38 2.31 -5.94
N TRP A 68 -14.62 2.70 -4.89
CA TRP A 68 -15.03 3.76 -3.95
C TRP A 68 -13.88 4.71 -3.57
N LYS A 69 -12.63 4.43 -3.96
CA LYS A 69 -11.50 5.33 -3.82
C LYS A 69 -10.71 5.41 -5.12
N PRO A 70 -10.12 6.57 -5.39
CA PRO A 70 -10.04 7.82 -4.61
C PRO A 70 -11.35 8.62 -4.50
N ALA A 71 -12.35 8.31 -5.33
CA ALA A 71 -13.67 8.94 -5.27
C ALA A 71 -14.75 7.97 -5.75
N GLU A 72 -15.95 8.09 -5.22
CA GLU A 72 -17.14 7.39 -5.72
C GLU A 72 -18.04 8.37 -6.47
N HIS A 73 -18.49 7.98 -7.66
CA HIS A 73 -19.39 8.80 -8.45
C HIS A 73 -20.81 8.82 -7.86
N PRO A 74 -21.46 9.99 -7.78
CA PRO A 74 -22.80 10.10 -7.23
C PRO A 74 -23.85 9.47 -8.14
N ASP A 75 -25.04 9.23 -7.57
CA ASP A 75 -26.20 8.75 -8.32
C ASP A 75 -26.50 9.61 -9.56
N GLY A 76 -26.73 8.93 -10.68
CA GLY A 76 -26.99 9.58 -11.97
C GLY A 76 -25.73 9.91 -12.79
N HIS A 77 -24.53 9.72 -12.23
CA HIS A 77 -23.30 9.86 -13.00
C HIS A 77 -23.15 8.70 -14.00
N PRO A 78 -22.61 8.93 -15.24
CA PRO A 78 -22.39 7.85 -16.22
C PRO A 78 -21.53 6.70 -15.73
N LEU A 79 -20.61 6.95 -14.80
CA LEU A 79 -19.66 5.99 -14.23
C LEU A 79 -20.01 5.58 -12.79
N VAL A 80 -21.24 5.82 -12.33
CA VAL A 80 -21.70 5.34 -11.03
C VAL A 80 -21.64 3.80 -10.97
N ASN A 81 -21.26 3.25 -9.81
CA ASN A 81 -21.05 1.81 -9.64
C ASN A 81 -22.24 0.94 -10.04
N GLY A 82 -23.44 1.37 -9.69
CA GLY A 82 -24.67 0.65 -10.01
C GLY A 82 -25.85 1.59 -10.24
N THR A 83 -26.91 1.08 -10.83
CA THR A 83 -28.05 1.88 -11.25
C THR A 83 -29.38 1.34 -10.68
N GLY A 84 -30.40 2.22 -10.62
CA GLY A 84 -31.72 1.88 -10.15
C GLY A 84 -31.90 1.89 -8.64
N SER A 85 -32.96 1.26 -8.14
CA SER A 85 -33.31 1.24 -6.72
C SER A 85 -32.52 0.26 -5.86
N ALA A 86 -31.78 -0.65 -6.50
CA ALA A 86 -30.90 -1.62 -5.85
C ALA A 86 -29.56 -1.66 -6.62
N PRO A 87 -28.71 -0.63 -6.51
CA PRO A 87 -27.52 -0.48 -7.32
C PRO A 87 -26.55 -1.66 -7.15
N TRP A 88 -26.45 -2.24 -5.97
CA TRP A 88 -25.61 -3.43 -5.72
C TRP A 88 -26.04 -4.65 -6.54
N LYS A 89 -27.34 -4.78 -6.84
CA LYS A 89 -27.91 -5.86 -7.68
C LYS A 89 -27.94 -5.52 -9.17
N ASN A 90 -27.49 -4.34 -9.57
CA ASN A 90 -27.51 -3.89 -10.96
C ASN A 90 -26.30 -3.00 -11.29
N SER A 91 -25.12 -3.62 -11.40
CA SER A 91 -23.89 -2.92 -11.78
C SER A 91 -24.07 -2.16 -13.11
N ASN A 92 -23.42 -1.00 -13.20
CA ASN A 92 -23.42 -0.18 -14.40
C ASN A 92 -22.60 -0.86 -15.51
N ASP A 93 -23.13 -0.96 -16.72
CA ASP A 93 -22.45 -1.59 -17.85
C ASP A 93 -21.18 -0.84 -18.30
N ALA A 94 -21.04 0.44 -17.94
CA ALA A 94 -19.79 1.18 -18.14
C ALA A 94 -18.61 0.63 -17.34
N LEU A 95 -18.87 -0.13 -16.27
CA LEU A 95 -17.89 -0.74 -15.40
C LEU A 95 -17.66 -2.23 -15.67
N LYS A 96 -18.15 -2.72 -16.82
CA LYS A 96 -17.99 -4.12 -17.20
C LYS A 96 -16.56 -4.42 -17.64
N PHE A 97 -16.00 -5.50 -17.12
CA PHE A 97 -14.74 -6.05 -17.60
C PHE A 97 -14.91 -6.70 -18.99
N THR A 98 -13.85 -6.64 -19.78
CA THR A 98 -13.75 -7.31 -21.07
C THR A 98 -13.10 -8.68 -20.90
N PRO A 99 -13.72 -9.78 -21.33
CA PRO A 99 -13.11 -11.10 -21.28
C PRO A 99 -11.93 -11.21 -22.25
N ASN A 100 -10.85 -11.83 -21.81
CA ASN A 100 -9.65 -12.11 -22.59
C ASN A 100 -9.63 -13.58 -23.07
N ALA A 101 -8.93 -13.85 -24.17
CA ALA A 101 -8.83 -15.18 -24.75
C ALA A 101 -8.18 -16.24 -23.84
N ASN A 102 -7.39 -15.80 -22.82
CA ASN A 102 -6.73 -16.65 -21.85
C ASN A 102 -7.57 -16.94 -20.60
N GLY A 103 -8.84 -16.52 -20.58
CA GLY A 103 -9.75 -16.74 -19.46
C GLY A 103 -9.68 -15.69 -18.32
N THR A 104 -8.83 -14.68 -18.46
CA THR A 104 -8.83 -13.51 -17.57
C THR A 104 -9.80 -12.44 -18.05
N PHE A 105 -10.00 -11.41 -17.27
CA PHE A 105 -10.83 -10.26 -17.60
C PHE A 105 -10.05 -8.97 -17.41
N SER A 106 -10.23 -7.99 -18.30
CA SER A 106 -9.50 -6.71 -18.19
C SER A 106 -10.44 -5.51 -18.15
N PHE A 107 -10.04 -4.50 -17.39
CA PHE A 107 -10.71 -3.21 -17.30
C PHE A 107 -9.70 -2.10 -17.45
N LYS A 108 -9.94 -1.14 -18.37
CA LYS A 108 -9.02 -0.04 -18.65
C LYS A 108 -9.59 1.29 -18.21
N MET A 109 -8.76 2.09 -17.55
CA MET A 109 -9.09 3.46 -17.18
C MET A 109 -7.85 4.36 -17.21
N VAL A 110 -8.06 5.66 -17.21
CA VAL A 110 -7.07 6.65 -16.80
C VAL A 110 -7.54 7.17 -15.45
N PRO A 111 -6.87 6.86 -14.33
CA PRO A 111 -7.41 7.13 -13.00
C PRO A 111 -7.88 8.56 -12.76
N THR A 112 -7.08 9.57 -13.15
CA THR A 112 -7.47 10.99 -12.97
C THR A 112 -8.72 11.36 -13.75
N LEU A 113 -8.88 10.82 -14.96
CA LEU A 113 -10.07 11.09 -15.79
C LEU A 113 -11.28 10.26 -15.33
N TRP A 114 -11.02 9.03 -14.89
CA TRP A 114 -12.07 8.14 -14.41
C TRP A 114 -12.74 8.67 -13.14
N TYR A 115 -11.94 9.03 -12.15
CA TYR A 115 -12.44 9.51 -10.85
C TYR A 115 -12.69 11.03 -10.81
N GLU A 116 -12.34 11.76 -11.87
CA GLU A 116 -12.45 13.22 -11.97
C GLU A 116 -11.72 13.94 -10.84
N VAL A 117 -10.53 13.44 -10.47
CA VAL A 117 -9.65 13.98 -9.42
C VAL A 117 -8.26 14.25 -9.98
N ASP A 118 -7.46 15.04 -9.24
CA ASP A 118 -6.05 15.24 -9.59
C ASP A 118 -5.17 14.04 -9.23
N ALA A 119 -3.95 14.02 -9.76
CA ALA A 119 -2.99 12.94 -9.51
C ALA A 119 -2.59 12.85 -8.03
N ALA A 120 -2.51 13.99 -7.33
CA ALA A 120 -2.15 14.02 -5.91
C ALA A 120 -3.21 13.27 -5.06
N THR A 121 -4.48 13.42 -5.40
CA THR A 121 -5.57 12.70 -4.75
C THR A 121 -5.46 11.19 -5.00
N VAL A 122 -5.14 10.75 -6.23
CA VAL A 122 -4.95 9.33 -6.53
C VAL A 122 -3.77 8.76 -5.76
N TYR A 123 -2.64 9.48 -5.69
CA TYR A 123 -1.46 9.07 -4.92
C TYR A 123 -1.72 8.97 -3.41
N SER A 124 -2.61 9.81 -2.86
CA SER A 124 -2.90 9.82 -1.42
C SER A 124 -3.93 8.79 -1.00
N GLU A 125 -4.85 8.42 -1.89
CA GLU A 125 -6.00 7.58 -1.56
C GLU A 125 -5.90 6.15 -2.11
N ASP A 126 -5.00 5.89 -3.05
CA ASP A 126 -4.91 4.64 -3.81
C ASP A 126 -6.20 4.32 -4.60
N ILE A 127 -6.27 3.19 -5.29
CA ILE A 127 -7.51 2.72 -5.92
C ILE A 127 -8.06 1.54 -5.13
N HIS A 128 -9.23 1.73 -4.49
CA HIS A 128 -9.93 0.69 -3.77
C HIS A 128 -11.14 0.22 -4.57
N PHE A 129 -11.24 -1.08 -4.73
CA PHE A 129 -12.30 -1.69 -5.54
C PHE A 129 -12.52 -3.15 -5.17
N LEU A 130 -13.54 -3.73 -5.78
CA LEU A 130 -13.75 -5.18 -5.85
C LEU A 130 -14.27 -5.56 -7.23
N VAL A 131 -14.26 -6.84 -7.55
CA VAL A 131 -14.88 -7.42 -8.75
C VAL A 131 -16.10 -8.21 -8.32
N LYS A 132 -17.23 -8.04 -9.03
CA LYS A 132 -18.50 -8.69 -8.70
C LYS A 132 -19.27 -9.07 -9.96
N ALA A 133 -20.25 -9.98 -9.83
CA ALA A 133 -21.24 -10.23 -10.86
C ALA A 133 -22.18 -9.02 -11.07
N LYS A 134 -22.98 -9.01 -12.12
CA LYS A 134 -24.01 -7.97 -12.37
C LYS A 134 -24.92 -7.79 -11.15
N ASP A 135 -25.48 -8.88 -10.66
CA ASP A 135 -26.14 -8.95 -9.36
C ASP A 135 -25.09 -9.36 -8.31
N GLY A 136 -24.73 -8.45 -7.42
CA GLY A 136 -23.75 -8.69 -6.37
C GLY A 136 -24.28 -9.47 -5.17
N GLY A 137 -25.53 -9.98 -5.22
CA GLY A 137 -26.17 -10.58 -4.04
C GLY A 137 -26.57 -9.51 -3.01
N GLY A 138 -26.31 -9.79 -1.73
CA GLY A 138 -26.64 -8.87 -0.63
C GLY A 138 -28.15 -8.79 -0.34
N TYR A 139 -28.54 -7.87 0.55
CA TYR A 139 -29.94 -7.68 0.96
C TYR A 139 -30.60 -8.96 1.53
N GLY A 140 -29.80 -9.85 2.13
CA GLY A 140 -30.25 -11.14 2.67
C GLY A 140 -29.78 -12.36 1.87
N ASP A 141 -29.31 -12.17 0.65
CA ASP A 141 -28.60 -13.18 -0.14
C ASP A 141 -27.08 -13.09 0.11
N PRO A 142 -26.32 -14.18 -0.08
CA PRO A 142 -24.85 -14.11 -0.05
C PRO A 142 -24.32 -13.15 -1.11
N ASP A 143 -23.22 -12.46 -0.80
CA ASP A 143 -22.54 -11.62 -1.79
C ASP A 143 -21.88 -12.47 -2.89
N VAL A 144 -21.80 -11.91 -4.11
CA VAL A 144 -21.18 -12.53 -5.30
C VAL A 144 -20.04 -11.63 -5.78
N LYS A 145 -18.92 -11.68 -5.08
CA LYS A 145 -17.81 -10.73 -5.25
C LYS A 145 -16.46 -11.29 -4.80
N THR A 146 -15.38 -10.58 -5.16
CA THR A 146 -14.06 -10.74 -4.54
C THR A 146 -14.03 -10.07 -3.17
N PRO A 147 -13.01 -10.33 -2.33
CA PRO A 147 -12.60 -9.41 -1.26
C PRO A 147 -12.29 -8.02 -1.82
N ASP A 148 -12.23 -7.05 -0.93
CA ASP A 148 -11.78 -5.70 -1.27
C ASP A 148 -10.32 -5.75 -1.73
N GLN A 149 -10.01 -5.01 -2.80
CA GLN A 149 -8.71 -4.94 -3.44
C GLN A 149 -8.17 -3.53 -3.37
N VAL A 150 -6.85 -3.40 -3.30
CA VAL A 150 -6.17 -2.10 -3.33
C VAL A 150 -5.07 -2.16 -4.38
N ILE A 151 -5.06 -1.20 -5.30
CA ILE A 151 -3.93 -0.90 -6.17
C ILE A 151 -3.22 0.30 -5.55
N ALA A 152 -2.07 0.05 -4.93
CA ALA A 152 -1.23 1.10 -4.40
C ALA A 152 -0.60 1.90 -5.55
N ILE A 153 -0.70 3.23 -5.49
CA ILE A 153 -0.17 4.14 -6.51
C ILE A 153 0.75 5.15 -5.83
N ASP A 154 2.04 4.88 -5.89
CA ASP A 154 3.05 5.76 -5.34
C ASP A 154 3.39 6.90 -6.33
N PRO A 155 3.64 8.12 -5.84
CA PRO A 155 4.16 9.20 -6.68
C PRO A 155 5.51 8.80 -7.29
N PRO A 156 5.83 9.33 -8.51
CA PRO A 156 7.11 9.07 -9.14
C PRO A 156 8.29 9.33 -8.20
N ALA A 157 9.33 8.50 -8.29
CA ALA A 157 10.50 8.61 -7.45
C ALA A 157 11.18 10.01 -7.51
N THR A 158 11.00 10.72 -8.61
CA THR A 158 11.49 12.10 -8.80
C THR A 158 10.69 13.16 -8.03
N GLU A 159 9.43 12.87 -7.66
CA GLU A 159 8.55 13.78 -6.91
C GLU A 159 8.51 13.43 -5.42
N ARG A 160 8.95 12.24 -5.08
CA ARG A 160 9.00 11.74 -3.72
C ARG A 160 10.17 12.37 -2.96
N ASN A 161 9.93 12.77 -1.70
CA ASN A 161 11.01 13.20 -0.80
C ASN A 161 12.09 12.09 -0.72
N PRO A 162 13.40 12.40 -0.77
CA PRO A 162 14.46 11.42 -0.61
C PRO A 162 14.41 10.64 0.70
N PHE A 163 13.79 11.20 1.73
CA PHE A 163 13.47 10.50 2.98
C PHE A 163 11.96 10.31 3.10
N TYR A 164 11.49 9.08 3.18
CA TYR A 164 10.06 8.72 3.18
C TYR A 164 9.79 7.46 3.98
N HIS A 165 8.52 7.13 4.17
CA HIS A 165 8.08 5.90 4.85
C HIS A 165 7.10 5.10 4.00
N PHE A 166 6.96 3.84 4.36
CA PHE A 166 5.97 2.91 3.82
C PHE A 166 5.55 1.93 4.93
N PRO A 167 4.26 1.49 5.02
CA PRO A 167 3.12 1.96 4.23
C PRO A 167 2.67 3.39 4.61
N ASN A 168 1.80 4.00 3.80
CA ASN A 168 1.26 5.34 4.07
C ASN A 168 0.30 5.35 5.26
N LYS A 169 -0.42 4.25 5.50
CA LYS A 169 -1.34 4.06 6.63
C LYS A 169 -0.74 3.09 7.61
N VAL A 170 -0.65 3.47 8.85
CA VAL A 170 0.10 2.75 9.88
C VAL A 170 -0.70 2.66 11.18
N MET A 171 -0.82 1.46 11.72
CA MET A 171 -1.24 1.24 13.11
C MET A 171 -0.01 1.12 14.02
N ALA A 172 -0.21 1.26 15.34
CA ALA A 172 0.89 1.25 16.29
C ALA A 172 1.72 -0.06 16.29
N ASP A 173 1.12 -1.18 15.87
CA ASP A 173 1.73 -2.51 15.85
C ASP A 173 2.18 -2.94 14.44
N ASP A 174 2.04 -2.08 13.43
CA ASP A 174 2.49 -2.36 12.07
C ASP A 174 4.01 -2.17 11.92
N ILE A 175 4.56 -2.85 10.92
CA ILE A 175 5.94 -2.60 10.51
C ILE A 175 5.96 -1.36 9.61
N VAL A 176 6.69 -0.34 10.03
CA VAL A 176 6.98 0.85 9.24
C VAL A 176 8.39 0.75 8.69
N THR A 177 8.51 0.92 7.40
CA THR A 177 9.79 1.04 6.70
C THR A 177 10.10 2.52 6.48
N LEU A 178 11.20 3.00 7.02
CA LEU A 178 11.77 4.31 6.70
C LEU A 178 12.85 4.10 5.64
N ARG A 179 12.77 4.84 4.54
CA ARG A 179 13.74 4.80 3.44
C ARG A 179 14.40 6.15 3.25
N TYR A 180 15.71 6.13 3.01
CA TYR A 180 16.48 7.32 2.65
C TYR A 180 17.36 7.02 1.43
N GLU A 181 17.10 7.77 0.36
CA GLU A 181 17.82 7.71 -0.93
C GLU A 181 18.78 8.89 -1.03
N ASN A 182 19.97 8.78 -0.41
CA ASN A 182 20.91 9.91 -0.26
C ASN A 182 21.44 10.45 -1.60
N TRP A 183 21.39 9.66 -2.66
CA TRP A 183 21.76 10.08 -4.01
C TRP A 183 20.77 11.10 -4.62
N ARG A 184 19.55 11.20 -4.06
CA ARG A 184 18.52 12.16 -4.46
C ARG A 184 18.49 13.41 -3.57
N GLU A 185 19.26 13.42 -2.50
CA GLU A 185 19.28 14.53 -1.55
C GLU A 185 19.92 15.77 -2.18
N GLU A 186 19.30 16.93 -1.99
CA GLU A 186 19.81 18.20 -2.52
C GLU A 186 20.96 18.74 -1.67
N LYS A 187 20.99 18.46 -0.38
CA LYS A 187 22.10 18.85 0.51
C LYS A 187 23.34 18.01 0.27
N ALA A 188 24.38 18.62 -0.30
CA ALA A 188 25.63 17.94 -0.59
C ALA A 188 26.24 17.22 0.63
N SER A 189 26.06 17.75 1.85
CA SER A 189 26.52 17.12 3.10
C SER A 189 25.81 15.82 3.45
N MET A 190 24.60 15.62 2.94
CA MET A 190 23.77 14.42 3.16
C MET A 190 23.82 13.45 1.97
N GLN A 191 24.54 13.81 0.90
CA GLN A 191 24.84 12.91 -0.22
C GLN A 191 26.03 12.00 0.09
N ASN A 192 26.11 10.86 -0.58
CA ASN A 192 27.26 9.94 -0.53
C ASN A 192 27.71 9.58 0.90
N LEU A 193 26.76 9.39 1.82
CA LEU A 193 27.05 8.98 3.18
C LEU A 193 27.74 7.60 3.20
N ALA A 194 28.69 7.43 4.11
CA ALA A 194 29.25 6.11 4.40
C ALA A 194 28.18 5.15 4.93
N SER A 195 28.37 3.86 4.74
CA SER A 195 27.39 2.82 5.10
C SER A 195 27.00 2.80 6.58
N ASP A 196 27.81 3.37 7.46
CA ASP A 196 27.62 3.46 8.91
C ASP A 196 27.31 4.89 9.41
N ASP A 197 27.12 5.86 8.50
CA ASP A 197 26.97 7.28 8.85
C ASP A 197 25.51 7.80 8.76
N CYS A 198 24.52 6.94 8.49
CA CYS A 198 23.12 7.34 8.43
C CYS A 198 22.36 6.88 9.67
N TYR A 199 21.72 7.82 10.35
CA TYR A 199 20.91 7.63 11.56
C TYR A 199 19.58 8.35 11.43
N ILE A 200 18.62 8.03 12.29
CA ILE A 200 17.36 8.76 12.41
C ILE A 200 17.25 9.44 13.77
N TYR A 201 16.89 10.70 13.79
CA TYR A 201 16.24 11.29 14.96
C TYR A 201 14.80 10.79 14.96
N ALA A 202 14.29 10.35 16.11
CA ALA A 202 12.98 9.75 16.25
C ALA A 202 12.23 10.32 17.44
N LYS A 203 11.03 10.85 17.21
CA LYS A 203 10.16 11.48 18.18
C LYS A 203 8.73 10.99 18.03
N VAL A 204 8.07 10.70 19.14
CA VAL A 204 6.64 10.38 19.19
C VAL A 204 5.87 11.59 19.72
N ILE A 205 4.78 11.92 19.08
CA ILE A 205 3.83 12.94 19.47
C ILE A 205 2.54 12.25 19.91
N PHE A 206 1.99 12.66 21.03
CA PHE A 206 0.76 12.11 21.59
C PHE A 206 -0.44 13.01 21.34
N THR A 207 -1.63 12.43 21.36
CA THR A 207 -2.90 13.14 21.09
C THR A 207 -3.18 14.30 22.04
N ASP A 208 -2.52 14.37 23.20
CA ASP A 208 -2.61 15.51 24.12
C ASP A 208 -1.57 16.61 23.83
N GLY A 209 -0.83 16.50 22.72
CA GLY A 209 0.19 17.44 22.29
C GLY A 209 1.55 17.31 22.99
N SER A 210 1.67 16.41 23.97
CA SER A 210 2.97 16.10 24.57
C SER A 210 3.81 15.23 23.63
N SER A 211 5.13 15.16 23.85
CA SER A 211 6.01 14.37 23.01
C SER A 211 7.15 13.73 23.81
N SER A 212 7.74 12.68 23.24
CA SER A 212 8.95 12.03 23.74
C SER A 212 9.88 11.70 22.57
N GLN A 213 11.16 11.75 22.79
CA GLN A 213 12.19 11.37 21.81
C GLN A 213 13.05 10.26 22.35
N ILE A 214 13.60 9.44 21.48
CA ILE A 214 14.50 8.33 21.89
C ILE A 214 15.83 8.90 22.36
N GLU A 215 16.36 9.89 21.63
CA GLU A 215 17.65 10.52 21.89
C GLU A 215 17.62 11.98 21.43
N ASN A 216 18.43 12.84 22.03
CA ASN A 216 18.60 14.20 21.51
C ASN A 216 19.45 14.17 20.22
N THR A 217 19.31 15.20 19.39
CA THR A 217 19.96 15.27 18.07
C THR A 217 21.50 15.14 18.11
N PHE A 218 22.13 15.59 19.17
CA PHE A 218 23.61 15.53 19.30
C PHE A 218 24.12 14.13 19.65
N ASN A 219 23.27 13.27 20.20
CA ASN A 219 23.63 11.93 20.67
C ASN A 219 23.09 10.81 19.78
N VAL A 220 22.31 11.13 18.74
CA VAL A 220 21.69 10.14 17.84
C VAL A 220 22.68 9.10 17.34
N GLY A 221 23.87 9.53 16.89
CA GLY A 221 24.90 8.64 16.36
C GLY A 221 25.59 7.74 17.40
N SER A 222 25.36 7.94 18.70
CA SER A 222 25.83 7.06 19.76
C SER A 222 24.86 5.94 20.12
N ASN A 223 23.62 6.00 19.59
CA ASN A 223 22.58 5.02 19.85
C ASN A 223 22.39 4.07 18.64
N PRO A 224 22.88 2.82 18.71
CA PRO A 224 22.76 1.87 17.60
C PRO A 224 21.31 1.57 17.19
N LYS A 225 20.35 1.75 18.11
CA LYS A 225 18.92 1.60 17.81
C LYS A 225 18.44 2.56 16.70
N LEU A 226 19.12 3.70 16.54
CA LEU A 226 18.75 4.75 15.59
C LEU A 226 19.52 4.67 14.26
N GLN A 227 20.48 3.77 14.13
CA GLN A 227 21.23 3.56 12.89
C GLN A 227 20.36 2.97 11.81
N MET A 228 20.47 3.49 10.60
CA MET A 228 19.83 2.91 9.40
C MET A 228 20.74 1.84 8.77
N ASN A 229 20.13 0.82 8.19
CA ASN A 229 20.84 -0.23 7.46
C ASN A 229 21.16 0.27 6.04
N TYR A 230 22.41 0.14 5.61
CA TYR A 230 22.81 0.43 4.24
C TYR A 230 22.46 -0.73 3.32
N LEU A 231 21.76 -0.46 2.23
CA LEU A 231 21.31 -1.44 1.24
C LEU A 231 22.14 -1.44 -0.05
N GLY A 232 23.09 -0.52 -0.19
CA GLY A 232 23.84 -0.29 -1.43
C GLY A 232 23.34 0.96 -2.19
N ASP A 233 24.16 1.45 -3.10
CA ASP A 233 23.85 2.55 -4.04
C ASP A 233 23.25 3.81 -3.40
N GLY A 234 23.69 4.13 -2.18
CA GLY A 234 23.19 5.30 -1.45
C GLY A 234 21.80 5.15 -0.85
N ASN A 235 21.30 3.92 -0.74
CA ASN A 235 20.01 3.63 -0.12
C ASN A 235 20.19 3.16 1.31
N PHE A 236 19.38 3.70 2.20
CA PHE A 236 19.33 3.34 3.63
C PHE A 236 17.92 2.98 4.04
N GLU A 237 17.80 2.04 4.98
CA GLU A 237 16.52 1.55 5.49
C GLU A 237 16.52 1.41 6.99
N LYS A 238 15.36 1.67 7.61
CA LYS A 238 15.09 1.32 8.99
C LYS A 238 13.70 0.75 9.12
N LEU A 239 13.60 -0.47 9.65
CA LEU A 239 12.32 -1.09 10.01
C LEU A 239 12.04 -0.81 11.49
N ILE A 240 10.83 -0.39 11.79
CA ILE A 240 10.36 -0.16 13.16
C ILE A 240 8.94 -0.70 13.33
N VAL A 241 8.60 -1.07 14.56
CA VAL A 241 7.22 -1.25 15.02
C VAL A 241 6.98 -0.13 16.05
N PRO A 242 6.09 0.84 15.81
CA PRO A 242 5.93 2.02 16.66
C PRO A 242 5.78 1.72 18.15
N SER A 243 4.93 0.75 18.50
CA SER A 243 4.66 0.37 19.91
C SER A 243 5.88 -0.25 20.61
N GLU A 244 6.81 -0.87 19.87
CA GLU A 244 8.04 -1.47 20.39
C GLU A 244 9.24 -0.51 20.31
N PHE A 245 9.19 0.39 19.31
CA PHE A 245 10.30 1.30 19.06
C PHE A 245 10.33 2.46 20.06
N PHE A 246 9.19 2.94 20.51
CA PHE A 246 9.07 3.99 21.50
C PHE A 246 8.63 3.44 22.87
N THR A 247 9.07 4.11 23.95
CA THR A 247 8.47 3.88 25.27
C THR A 247 7.21 4.71 25.41
N ILE A 248 6.04 4.06 25.31
CA ILE A 248 4.74 4.73 25.36
C ILE A 248 4.17 4.61 26.77
N PRO A 249 3.91 5.72 27.47
CA PRO A 249 3.23 5.68 28.77
C PRO A 249 1.82 5.09 28.63
N ALA A 250 1.39 4.30 29.62
CA ALA A 250 0.11 3.57 29.57
C ALA A 250 -1.14 4.46 29.41
N ASN A 251 -1.03 5.74 29.73
CA ASN A 251 -2.12 6.72 29.60
C ASN A 251 -2.01 7.64 28.39
N LYS A 252 -1.14 7.32 27.43
CA LYS A 252 -0.91 8.10 26.21
C LYS A 252 -1.30 7.30 24.97
N THR A 253 -1.88 8.02 24.01
CA THR A 253 -2.16 7.51 22.67
C THR A 253 -1.26 8.24 21.68
N ILE A 254 -0.65 7.52 20.76
CA ILE A 254 0.18 8.10 19.70
C ILE A 254 -0.75 8.85 18.73
N ASP A 255 -0.36 10.07 18.37
CA ASP A 255 -0.96 10.84 17.29
C ASP A 255 -0.16 10.59 16.01
N TYR A 256 1.11 10.99 16.01
CA TYR A 256 2.02 10.71 14.90
C TYR A 256 3.47 10.55 15.40
N LEU A 257 4.31 10.04 14.50
CA LEU A 257 5.75 9.91 14.70
C LEU A 257 6.46 10.88 13.77
N GLU A 258 7.52 11.52 14.25
CA GLU A 258 8.39 12.40 13.48
C GLU A 258 9.78 11.77 13.36
N PHE A 259 10.28 11.65 12.13
CA PHE A 259 11.61 11.14 11.84
C PHE A 259 12.41 12.13 10.99
N ILE A 260 13.69 12.23 11.27
CA ILE A 260 14.65 13.06 10.51
C ILE A 260 15.88 12.21 10.24
N ALA A 261 16.21 11.96 8.97
CA ALA A 261 17.48 11.32 8.63
C ALA A 261 18.63 12.30 8.84
N MET A 262 19.73 11.82 9.42
CA MET A 262 20.86 12.64 9.79
C MET A 262 22.17 11.84 9.86
N LYS A 263 23.28 12.56 9.88
CA LYS A 263 24.60 11.96 10.09
C LYS A 263 24.77 11.42 11.50
N LYS A 264 25.67 10.46 11.63
CA LYS A 264 26.18 9.97 12.92
C LYS A 264 26.65 11.09 13.82
N VAL A 265 27.38 12.05 13.26
CA VAL A 265 27.84 13.25 13.95
C VAL A 265 27.02 14.44 13.47
N PHE A 266 26.11 14.91 14.32
CA PHE A 266 25.31 16.09 14.05
C PHE A 266 25.99 17.32 14.68
N ALA A 267 26.54 18.18 13.83
CA ALA A 267 27.19 19.43 14.26
C ALA A 267 26.35 20.66 13.86
N THR A 268 25.67 20.60 12.70
CA THR A 268 24.88 21.72 12.15
C THR A 268 23.62 21.22 11.44
N GLY A 269 22.72 22.14 11.08
CA GLY A 269 21.55 21.81 10.28
C GLY A 269 21.86 21.24 8.88
N ALA A 270 23.14 21.32 8.43
CA ALA A 270 23.59 20.69 7.21
C ALA A 270 23.74 19.16 7.33
N ASP A 271 23.84 18.64 8.55
CA ASP A 271 24.06 17.22 8.82
C ASP A 271 22.75 16.41 8.96
N ARG A 272 21.64 16.95 8.44
CA ARG A 272 20.32 16.30 8.40
C ARG A 272 19.57 16.67 7.13
N VAL A 273 18.60 15.83 6.73
CA VAL A 273 17.65 16.14 5.65
C VAL A 273 16.85 17.42 5.93
N THR A 274 16.35 18.03 4.87
CA THR A 274 15.60 19.30 4.99
C THR A 274 14.26 19.08 5.66
N GLU A 275 13.54 18.03 5.28
CA GLU A 275 12.19 17.74 5.72
C GLU A 275 12.13 16.52 6.62
N ALA A 276 11.31 16.60 7.65
CA ALA A 276 10.98 15.46 8.50
C ALA A 276 9.93 14.59 7.81
N VAL A 277 9.98 13.30 8.09
CA VAL A 277 8.92 12.36 7.75
C VAL A 277 7.98 12.25 8.95
N ASN A 278 6.69 12.51 8.71
CA ASN A 278 5.63 12.35 9.69
C ASN A 278 4.79 11.11 9.34
N VAL A 279 4.72 10.16 10.27
CA VAL A 279 3.96 8.93 10.14
C VAL A 279 2.72 9.05 11.01
N GLN A 280 1.56 9.24 10.40
CA GLN A 280 0.28 9.25 11.11
C GLN A 280 -0.06 7.86 11.62
N ILE A 281 -0.50 7.76 12.88
CA ILE A 281 -0.95 6.49 13.45
C ILE A 281 -2.47 6.49 13.44
N GLU A 282 -3.05 5.57 12.68
CA GLU A 282 -4.50 5.39 12.65
C GLU A 282 -4.98 4.81 14.00
N CYS A 283 -6.03 5.39 14.57
CA CYS A 283 -6.70 4.83 15.74
C CYS A 283 -7.42 3.53 15.35
N GLN A 284 -7.23 2.49 16.17
CA GLN A 284 -8.05 1.26 16.11
C GLN A 284 -9.48 1.54 16.58
#